data_61635b69c91a19281ae284ddb8441916
#
_entry.id   61635b69c91a19281ae284ddb8441916
#
_cell.length_a   1.000
_cell.length_b   1.000
_cell.length_c   1.000
_cell.angle_alpha   90.00
_cell.angle_beta   90.00
_cell.angle_gamma   90.00
#
_symmetry.space_group_name_H-M   'P 1'
#
loop_
_entity.id
_entity.type
_entity.pdbx_description
1 polymer ?
#
loop_
_entity_poly.entity_id
_entity_poly.type
_entity_poly.pdbx_seq_one_letter_code
_entity_poly.pdbx_strand_id
1 'polypeptide(L)'
;MPKDGSLNRERILDAAEKLVIENGYAATSLDHVLRAAGTSKGAFFHHFGSKLDLARALTDRYVTADITNLDAALDATADVADPAARVVAFVRHFEDRADEIMSGQSSCLYVAVLTERQLADAGTADLINTAITAWRKGIADLLTEAATAGGLELEDVDALADHVFVTFEGAFLLCRSTGSPAHMRAQLGVLRRLLAAALGVAAA
;
A
#
# COMPACT_ATOMS: atom_id res chain seq x y z
N MET A 1 0.34 -15.17 -31.54
CA MET A 1 0.47 -13.78 -31.04
C MET A 1 -0.29 -13.59 -29.74
N PRO A 2 0.29 -13.93 -28.56
CA PRO A 2 -0.36 -13.66 -27.25
C PRO A 2 0.08 -12.34 -26.60
N LYS A 3 1.06 -11.62 -27.15
CA LYS A 3 1.65 -10.42 -26.52
C LYS A 3 0.77 -9.16 -26.49
N ASP A 4 -0.23 -9.07 -27.37
CA ASP A 4 -1.03 -7.84 -27.50
C ASP A 4 -2.17 -7.77 -26.46
N GLY A 5 -2.74 -8.91 -26.09
CA GLY A 5 -3.84 -8.96 -25.12
C GLY A 5 -3.42 -8.60 -23.68
N SER A 6 -2.27 -9.12 -23.21
CA SER A 6 -1.79 -8.80 -21.85
C SER A 6 -1.40 -7.34 -21.70
N LEU A 7 -0.74 -6.76 -22.70
CA LEU A 7 -0.37 -5.34 -22.70
C LEU A 7 -1.61 -4.41 -22.67
N ASN A 8 -2.66 -4.78 -23.40
CA ASN A 8 -3.89 -4.00 -23.39
C ASN A 8 -4.63 -4.09 -22.04
N ARG A 9 -4.63 -5.27 -21.40
CA ARG A 9 -5.20 -5.46 -20.07
C ARG A 9 -4.47 -4.58 -19.03
N GLU A 10 -3.15 -4.57 -19.03
CA GLU A 10 -2.36 -3.73 -18.11
C GLU A 10 -2.61 -2.23 -18.35
N ARG A 11 -2.66 -1.76 -19.60
CA ARG A 11 -3.00 -0.36 -19.90
C ARG A 11 -4.37 0.07 -19.38
N ILE A 12 -5.36 -0.84 -19.43
CA ILE A 12 -6.69 -0.59 -18.85
C ILE A 12 -6.60 -0.48 -17.32
N LEU A 13 -5.86 -1.38 -16.68
CA LEU A 13 -5.67 -1.37 -15.23
C LEU A 13 -4.91 -0.11 -14.77
N ASP A 14 -3.84 0.27 -15.46
CA ASP A 14 -3.08 1.50 -15.13
C ASP A 14 -3.93 2.76 -15.24
N ALA A 15 -4.72 2.85 -16.31
CA ALA A 15 -5.64 3.98 -16.50
C ALA A 15 -6.75 4.00 -15.42
N ALA A 16 -7.29 2.84 -15.07
CA ALA A 16 -8.31 2.71 -14.04
C ALA A 16 -7.76 3.06 -12.67
N GLU A 17 -6.58 2.57 -12.30
CA GLU A 17 -5.92 2.86 -11.03
C GLU A 17 -5.77 4.36 -10.82
N LYS A 18 -5.15 5.03 -11.78
CA LYS A 18 -4.96 6.48 -11.73
C LYS A 18 -6.28 7.23 -11.56
N LEU A 19 -7.28 6.91 -12.39
CA LEU A 19 -8.57 7.60 -12.36
C LEU A 19 -9.36 7.33 -11.08
N VAL A 20 -9.30 6.10 -10.54
CA VAL A 20 -9.99 5.75 -9.29
C VAL A 20 -9.33 6.43 -8.09
N ILE A 21 -8.01 6.47 -8.04
CA ILE A 21 -7.27 7.18 -6.99
C ILE A 21 -7.54 8.69 -7.02
N GLU A 22 -7.57 9.29 -8.22
CA GLU A 22 -7.77 10.73 -8.40
C GLU A 22 -9.22 11.17 -8.14
N ASN A 23 -10.18 10.43 -8.66
CA ASN A 23 -11.58 10.87 -8.75
C ASN A 23 -12.57 10.01 -7.93
N GLY A 24 -12.15 8.88 -7.42
CA GLY A 24 -13.01 7.86 -6.83
C GLY A 24 -13.65 6.92 -7.87
N TYR A 25 -14.12 5.76 -7.42
CA TYR A 25 -14.71 4.75 -8.30
C TYR A 25 -16.03 5.23 -8.94
N ALA A 26 -16.92 5.84 -8.15
CA ALA A 26 -18.23 6.28 -8.66
C ALA A 26 -18.11 7.30 -9.80
N ALA A 27 -17.21 8.27 -9.67
CA ALA A 27 -16.97 9.30 -10.68
C ALA A 27 -16.15 8.83 -11.89
N THR A 28 -15.51 7.67 -11.80
CA THR A 28 -14.74 7.08 -12.91
C THR A 28 -15.66 6.27 -13.81
N SER A 29 -16.06 6.82 -14.96
CA SER A 29 -16.87 6.07 -15.96
C SER A 29 -16.00 5.13 -16.79
N LEU A 30 -16.64 4.09 -17.37
CA LEU A 30 -15.96 3.20 -18.31
C LEU A 30 -15.36 3.97 -19.51
N ASP A 31 -16.09 4.96 -20.03
CA ASP A 31 -15.62 5.78 -21.16
C ASP A 31 -14.38 6.61 -20.78
N HIS A 32 -14.25 7.07 -19.53
CA HIS A 32 -13.05 7.72 -19.04
C HIS A 32 -11.85 6.75 -19.07
N VAL A 33 -12.04 5.53 -18.56
CA VAL A 33 -10.99 4.50 -18.56
C VAL A 33 -10.57 4.15 -19.99
N LEU A 34 -11.53 3.88 -20.90
CA LEU A 34 -11.24 3.53 -22.28
C LEU A 34 -10.45 4.61 -23.01
N ARG A 35 -10.82 5.88 -22.80
CA ARG A 35 -10.13 7.03 -23.39
C ARG A 35 -8.72 7.15 -22.85
N ALA A 36 -8.53 7.05 -21.53
CA ALA A 36 -7.21 7.15 -20.90
C ALA A 36 -6.31 5.97 -21.29
N ALA A 37 -6.85 4.75 -21.39
CA ALA A 37 -6.12 3.56 -21.82
C ALA A 37 -5.85 3.53 -23.34
N GLY A 38 -6.48 4.40 -24.13
CA GLY A 38 -6.38 4.39 -25.59
C GLY A 38 -6.89 3.08 -26.20
N THR A 39 -8.01 2.53 -25.67
CA THR A 39 -8.54 1.24 -26.08
C THR A 39 -10.02 1.32 -26.46
N SER A 40 -10.52 0.29 -27.15
CA SER A 40 -11.93 0.22 -27.55
C SER A 40 -12.78 -0.50 -26.52
N LYS A 41 -14.10 -0.25 -26.57
CA LYS A 41 -15.09 -0.96 -25.74
C LYS A 41 -15.07 -2.48 -25.98
N GLY A 42 -14.90 -2.91 -27.22
CA GLY A 42 -14.77 -4.33 -27.56
C GLY A 42 -13.54 -4.98 -26.94
N ALA A 43 -12.40 -4.29 -26.98
CA ALA A 43 -11.17 -4.78 -26.36
C ALA A 43 -11.27 -4.80 -24.82
N PHE A 44 -12.00 -3.89 -24.22
CA PHE A 44 -12.31 -3.92 -22.78
C PHE A 44 -13.10 -5.17 -22.40
N PHE A 45 -14.23 -5.43 -23.10
CA PHE A 45 -15.08 -6.56 -22.78
C PHE A 45 -14.46 -7.92 -23.11
N HIS A 46 -13.33 -7.95 -23.86
CA HIS A 46 -12.50 -9.14 -23.98
C HIS A 46 -11.77 -9.49 -22.67
N HIS A 47 -11.46 -8.51 -21.83
CA HIS A 47 -10.70 -8.68 -20.59
C HIS A 47 -11.55 -8.61 -19.31
N PHE A 48 -12.60 -7.79 -19.30
CA PHE A 48 -13.42 -7.51 -18.13
C PHE A 48 -14.91 -7.54 -18.52
N GLY A 49 -15.70 -8.33 -17.81
CA GLY A 49 -17.14 -8.43 -18.09
C GLY A 49 -17.93 -7.17 -17.69
N SER A 50 -17.38 -6.38 -16.75
CA SER A 50 -18.02 -5.17 -16.22
C SER A 50 -16.99 -4.20 -15.63
N LYS A 51 -17.44 -2.98 -15.30
CA LYS A 51 -16.64 -2.01 -14.51
C LYS A 51 -16.32 -2.58 -13.12
N LEU A 52 -17.21 -3.39 -12.56
CA LEU A 52 -17.00 -4.04 -11.26
C LEU A 52 -15.90 -5.11 -11.34
N ASP A 53 -15.87 -5.91 -12.42
CA ASP A 53 -14.80 -6.89 -12.64
C ASP A 53 -13.44 -6.20 -12.84
N LEU A 54 -13.43 -5.05 -13.53
CA LEU A 54 -12.23 -4.21 -13.61
C LEU A 54 -11.78 -3.76 -12.23
N ALA A 55 -12.69 -3.27 -11.38
CA ALA A 55 -12.35 -2.81 -10.03
C ALA A 55 -11.80 -3.94 -9.15
N ARG A 56 -12.37 -5.14 -9.23
CA ARG A 56 -11.85 -6.33 -8.54
C ARG A 56 -10.44 -6.68 -9.01
N ALA A 57 -10.22 -6.74 -10.32
CA ALA A 57 -8.91 -7.03 -10.88
C ALA A 57 -7.87 -5.95 -10.55
N LEU A 58 -8.29 -4.69 -10.47
CA LEU A 58 -7.46 -3.59 -10.02
C LEU A 58 -7.08 -3.74 -8.54
N THR A 59 -8.05 -4.04 -7.67
CA THR A 59 -7.80 -4.26 -6.24
C THR A 59 -6.87 -5.45 -6.01
N ASP A 60 -7.10 -6.57 -6.71
CA ASP A 60 -6.27 -7.77 -6.63
C ASP A 60 -4.81 -7.48 -7.04
N ARG A 61 -4.61 -6.75 -8.17
CA ARG A 61 -3.28 -6.33 -8.62
C ARG A 61 -2.60 -5.44 -7.59
N TYR A 62 -3.32 -4.48 -7.03
CA TYR A 62 -2.78 -3.56 -6.04
C TYR A 62 -2.40 -4.28 -4.74
N VAL A 63 -3.25 -5.16 -4.23
CA VAL A 63 -2.98 -6.01 -3.06
C VAL A 63 -1.74 -6.88 -3.28
N THR A 64 -1.62 -7.50 -4.46
CA THR A 64 -0.45 -8.32 -4.81
C THR A 64 0.84 -7.50 -4.82
N ALA A 65 0.80 -6.30 -5.41
CA ALA A 65 1.95 -5.40 -5.43
C ALA A 65 2.32 -4.90 -4.03
N ASP A 66 1.33 -4.61 -3.20
CA ASP A 66 1.52 -4.14 -1.82
C ASP A 66 2.16 -5.22 -0.94
N ILE A 67 1.69 -6.47 -1.00
CA ILE A 67 2.32 -7.60 -0.31
C ILE A 67 3.75 -7.84 -0.82
N THR A 68 3.98 -7.72 -2.13
CA THR A 68 5.32 -7.82 -2.71
C THR A 68 6.27 -6.74 -2.17
N ASN A 69 5.77 -5.51 -1.97
CA ASN A 69 6.55 -4.44 -1.36
C ASN A 69 6.87 -4.71 0.11
N LEU A 70 5.93 -5.28 0.86
CA LEU A 70 6.18 -5.74 2.24
C LEU A 70 7.29 -6.80 2.27
N ASP A 71 7.16 -7.85 1.47
CA ASP A 71 8.13 -8.93 1.41
C ASP A 71 9.53 -8.41 1.03
N ALA A 72 9.60 -7.53 0.02
CA ALA A 72 10.86 -6.89 -0.37
C ALA A 72 11.51 -6.06 0.75
N ALA A 73 10.72 -5.38 1.58
CA ALA A 73 11.25 -4.63 2.72
C ALA A 73 11.72 -5.56 3.85
N LEU A 74 11.00 -6.66 4.10
CA LEU A 74 11.41 -7.69 5.07
C LEU A 74 12.72 -8.35 4.64
N ASP A 75 12.85 -8.70 3.36
CA ASP A 75 14.05 -9.31 2.78
C ASP A 75 15.23 -8.33 2.79
N ALA A 76 15.03 -7.08 2.41
CA ALA A 76 16.06 -6.05 2.40
C ALA A 76 16.66 -5.76 3.78
N THR A 77 15.95 -6.14 4.85
CA THR A 77 16.38 -5.94 6.24
C THR A 77 16.72 -7.24 6.96
N ALA A 78 16.68 -8.38 6.27
CA ALA A 78 16.88 -9.70 6.88
C ALA A 78 18.28 -9.89 7.48
N ASP A 79 19.30 -9.25 6.88
CA ASP A 79 20.72 -9.35 7.32
C ASP A 79 21.05 -8.42 8.50
N VAL A 80 20.12 -7.61 9.00
CA VAL A 80 20.34 -6.76 10.18
C VAL A 80 20.31 -7.65 11.42
N ALA A 81 21.48 -7.86 12.03
CA ALA A 81 21.67 -8.84 13.09
C ALA A 81 20.94 -8.50 14.40
N ASP A 82 20.79 -7.22 14.74
CA ASP A 82 20.05 -6.76 15.92
C ASP A 82 18.56 -6.63 15.57
N PRO A 83 17.66 -7.41 16.20
CA PRO A 83 16.22 -7.36 15.91
C PRO A 83 15.61 -5.98 16.12
N ALA A 84 16.02 -5.22 17.11
CA ALA A 84 15.51 -3.87 17.34
C ALA A 84 15.98 -2.89 16.25
N ALA A 85 17.24 -2.99 15.82
CA ALA A 85 17.75 -2.23 14.68
C ALA A 85 17.05 -2.63 13.36
N ARG A 86 16.64 -3.91 13.23
CA ARG A 86 15.88 -4.40 12.06
C ARG A 86 14.52 -3.72 11.93
N VAL A 87 13.77 -3.53 13.02
CA VAL A 87 12.51 -2.75 13.02
C VAL A 87 12.75 -1.33 12.51
N VAL A 88 13.81 -0.67 12.99
CA VAL A 88 14.18 0.68 12.56
C VAL A 88 14.56 0.71 11.08
N ALA A 89 15.34 -0.25 10.62
CA ALA A 89 15.76 -0.39 9.22
C ALA A 89 14.55 -0.65 8.30
N PHE A 90 13.57 -1.44 8.73
CA PHE A 90 12.33 -1.68 7.99
C PHE A 90 11.58 -0.37 7.72
N VAL A 91 11.36 0.47 8.73
CA VAL A 91 10.69 1.76 8.52
C VAL A 91 11.54 2.70 7.66
N ARG A 92 12.86 2.69 7.85
CA ARG A 92 13.80 3.46 7.04
C ARG A 92 13.72 3.08 5.56
N HIS A 93 13.57 1.81 5.23
CA HIS A 93 13.42 1.35 3.85
C HIS A 93 12.33 2.13 3.09
N PHE A 94 11.20 2.40 3.75
CA PHE A 94 10.10 3.18 3.17
C PHE A 94 10.33 4.70 3.28
N GLU A 95 10.94 5.19 4.38
CA GLU A 95 11.30 6.59 4.52
C GLU A 95 12.23 7.06 3.39
N ASP A 96 13.24 6.25 3.05
CA ASP A 96 14.20 6.56 1.98
C ASP A 96 13.54 6.54 0.60
N ARG A 97 12.50 5.75 0.41
CA ARG A 97 11.73 5.62 -0.83
C ARG A 97 10.46 6.49 -0.87
N ALA A 98 10.27 7.37 0.10
CA ALA A 98 9.06 8.17 0.22
C ALA A 98 8.75 9.00 -1.04
N ASP A 99 9.76 9.55 -1.69
CA ASP A 99 9.58 10.32 -2.94
C ASP A 99 9.16 9.43 -4.10
N GLU A 100 9.70 8.20 -4.19
CA GLU A 100 9.31 7.19 -5.17
C GLU A 100 7.84 6.78 -4.95
N ILE A 101 7.46 6.47 -3.71
CA ILE A 101 6.09 6.12 -3.32
C ILE A 101 5.13 7.24 -3.75
N MET A 102 5.47 8.49 -3.45
CA MET A 102 4.62 9.64 -3.76
C MET A 102 4.62 10.03 -5.24
N SER A 103 5.66 9.67 -6.01
CA SER A 103 5.69 9.90 -7.46
C SER A 103 4.78 8.95 -8.24
N GLY A 104 4.59 7.75 -7.71
CA GLY A 104 3.75 6.71 -8.31
C GLY A 104 2.26 6.89 -8.03
N GLN A 105 1.90 7.49 -6.89
CA GLN A 105 0.49 7.60 -6.49
C GLN A 105 0.24 8.78 -5.53
N SER A 106 -0.87 9.48 -5.76
CA SER A 106 -1.29 10.62 -4.95
C SER A 106 -2.07 10.24 -3.68
N SER A 107 -2.48 8.98 -3.54
CA SER A 107 -3.27 8.45 -2.41
C SER A 107 -3.27 6.92 -2.45
N CYS A 108 -3.64 6.29 -1.34
CA CYS A 108 -3.84 4.85 -1.27
C CYS A 108 -5.13 4.42 -1.99
N LEU A 109 -5.05 3.37 -2.81
CA LEU A 109 -6.23 2.80 -3.49
C LEU A 109 -7.23 2.21 -2.49
N TYR A 110 -6.76 1.68 -1.35
CA TYR A 110 -7.63 1.06 -0.34
C TYR A 110 -8.69 2.04 0.16
N VAL A 111 -8.31 3.28 0.46
CA VAL A 111 -9.27 4.31 0.89
C VAL A 111 -10.32 4.56 -0.18
N ALA A 112 -9.91 4.69 -1.45
CA ALA A 112 -10.83 4.91 -2.56
C ALA A 112 -11.81 3.74 -2.77
N VAL A 113 -11.38 2.50 -2.49
CA VAL A 113 -12.20 1.29 -2.63
C VAL A 113 -13.09 1.08 -1.42
N LEU A 114 -12.56 1.18 -0.20
CA LEU A 114 -13.30 0.89 1.05
C LEU A 114 -14.40 1.92 1.34
N THR A 115 -14.25 3.15 0.84
CA THR A 115 -15.30 4.19 0.97
C THR A 115 -16.47 4.00 -0.01
N GLU A 116 -16.32 3.10 -1.00
CA GLU A 116 -17.34 2.79 -2.00
C GLU A 116 -18.09 1.51 -1.63
N ARG A 117 -19.27 1.64 -1.03
CA ARG A 117 -20.07 0.51 -0.54
C ARG A 117 -20.28 -0.58 -1.60
N GLN A 118 -20.53 -0.19 -2.86
CA GLN A 118 -20.74 -1.14 -3.95
C GLN A 118 -19.51 -2.03 -4.19
N LEU A 119 -18.30 -1.51 -3.99
CA LEU A 119 -17.07 -2.28 -4.13
C LEU A 119 -16.86 -3.20 -2.92
N ALA A 120 -17.04 -2.69 -1.71
CA ALA A 120 -16.91 -3.48 -0.48
C ALA A 120 -17.84 -4.70 -0.51
N ASP A 121 -19.11 -4.50 -0.88
CA ASP A 121 -20.13 -5.57 -1.03
C ASP A 121 -19.75 -6.58 -2.14
N ALA A 122 -18.88 -6.22 -3.06
CA ALA A 122 -18.41 -7.06 -4.16
C ALA A 122 -17.21 -7.96 -3.82
N GLY A 123 -16.78 -8.01 -2.56
CA GLY A 123 -15.66 -8.85 -2.09
C GLY A 123 -14.28 -8.20 -2.23
N THR A 124 -14.18 -6.92 -2.60
CA THR A 124 -12.89 -6.22 -2.65
C THR A 124 -12.36 -5.93 -1.24
N ALA A 125 -13.25 -5.81 -0.24
CA ALA A 125 -12.85 -5.64 1.16
C ALA A 125 -12.06 -6.85 1.68
N ASP A 126 -12.42 -8.07 1.30
CA ASP A 126 -11.69 -9.29 1.70
C ASP A 126 -10.28 -9.32 1.10
N LEU A 127 -10.12 -8.88 -0.17
CA LEU A 127 -8.81 -8.75 -0.81
C LEU A 127 -7.93 -7.75 -0.06
N ILE A 128 -8.46 -6.56 0.25
CA ILE A 128 -7.74 -5.53 0.99
C ILE A 128 -7.37 -6.03 2.40
N ASN A 129 -8.30 -6.70 3.08
CA ASN A 129 -8.05 -7.27 4.40
C ASN A 129 -6.91 -8.30 4.40
N THR A 130 -6.71 -9.01 3.29
CA THR A 130 -5.56 -9.91 3.11
C THR A 130 -4.24 -9.15 3.20
N ALA A 131 -4.11 -8.01 2.50
CA ALA A 131 -2.90 -7.19 2.56
C ALA A 131 -2.69 -6.57 3.95
N ILE A 132 -3.74 -5.98 4.53
CA ILE A 132 -3.67 -5.39 5.87
C ILE A 132 -3.22 -6.44 6.90
N THR A 133 -3.77 -7.66 6.83
CA THR A 133 -3.39 -8.75 7.72
C THR A 133 -1.94 -9.18 7.53
N ALA A 134 -1.44 -9.23 6.27
CA ALA A 134 -0.04 -9.54 5.98
C ALA A 134 0.89 -8.47 6.57
N TRP A 135 0.59 -7.19 6.37
CA TRP A 135 1.36 -6.08 6.93
C TRP A 135 1.39 -6.12 8.47
N ARG A 136 0.21 -6.23 9.10
CA ARG A 136 0.09 -6.33 10.57
C ARG A 136 0.94 -7.47 11.11
N LYS A 137 0.81 -8.66 10.50
CA LYS A 137 1.58 -9.83 10.92
C LYS A 137 3.08 -9.62 10.76
N GLY A 138 3.54 -9.18 9.60
CA GLY A 138 4.96 -8.96 9.33
C GLY A 138 5.60 -7.97 10.32
N ILE A 139 4.89 -6.87 10.62
CA ILE A 139 5.36 -5.87 11.57
C ILE A 139 5.29 -6.39 13.01
N ALA A 140 4.22 -7.08 13.41
CA ALA A 140 4.09 -7.66 14.73
C ALA A 140 5.16 -8.72 15.00
N ASP A 141 5.51 -9.54 14.00
CA ASP A 141 6.60 -10.51 14.09
C ASP A 141 7.95 -9.81 14.36
N LEU A 142 8.27 -8.73 13.61
CA LEU A 142 9.48 -7.94 13.82
C LEU A 142 9.53 -7.32 15.23
N LEU A 143 8.43 -6.74 15.69
CA LEU A 143 8.34 -6.13 17.02
C LEU A 143 8.47 -7.17 18.14
N THR A 144 7.86 -8.33 17.98
CA THR A 144 7.93 -9.44 18.94
C THR A 144 9.35 -9.98 19.05
N GLU A 145 10.03 -10.16 17.92
CA GLU A 145 11.43 -10.58 17.87
C GLU A 145 12.33 -9.57 18.59
N ALA A 146 12.15 -8.28 18.30
CA ALA A 146 12.90 -7.19 18.93
C ALA A 146 12.67 -7.12 20.47
N ALA A 147 11.41 -7.22 20.90
CA ALA A 147 11.07 -7.21 22.31
C ALA A 147 11.66 -8.42 23.06
N THR A 148 11.56 -9.60 22.48
CA THR A 148 12.09 -10.84 23.05
C THR A 148 13.62 -10.76 23.19
N ALA A 149 14.32 -10.31 22.15
CA ALA A 149 15.78 -10.20 22.17
C ALA A 149 16.28 -9.12 23.15
N GLY A 150 15.54 -8.01 23.27
CA GLY A 150 15.86 -6.90 24.18
C GLY A 150 15.39 -7.11 25.64
N GLY A 151 14.60 -8.16 25.92
CA GLY A 151 13.97 -8.33 27.22
C GLY A 151 12.97 -7.21 27.55
N LEU A 152 12.32 -6.64 26.52
CA LEU A 152 11.37 -5.54 26.65
C LEU A 152 9.94 -6.08 26.72
N GLU A 153 9.12 -5.45 27.55
CA GLU A 153 7.66 -5.66 27.54
C GLU A 153 7.01 -4.58 26.69
N LEU A 154 6.53 -4.96 25.50
CA LEU A 154 5.67 -4.10 24.69
C LEU A 154 4.21 -4.39 25.06
N GLU A 155 3.50 -3.35 25.50
CA GLU A 155 2.15 -3.48 26.09
C GLU A 155 1.12 -4.03 25.08
N ASP A 156 1.19 -3.61 23.81
CA ASP A 156 0.28 -4.03 22.74
C ASP A 156 1.00 -4.04 21.38
N VAL A 157 1.59 -5.17 21.04
CA VAL A 157 2.34 -5.34 19.79
C VAL A 157 1.44 -5.20 18.58
N ASP A 158 0.20 -5.68 18.64
CA ASP A 158 -0.75 -5.59 17.53
C ASP A 158 -1.15 -4.13 17.28
N ALA A 159 -1.42 -3.36 18.32
CA ALA A 159 -1.72 -1.93 18.18
C ALA A 159 -0.51 -1.13 17.64
N LEU A 160 0.71 -1.49 18.01
CA LEU A 160 1.91 -0.89 17.44
C LEU A 160 2.07 -1.23 15.95
N ALA A 161 1.78 -2.46 15.56
CA ALA A 161 1.78 -2.87 14.16
C ALA A 161 0.71 -2.11 13.37
N ASP A 162 -0.50 -1.97 13.91
CA ASP A 162 -1.56 -1.15 13.32
C ASP A 162 -1.14 0.31 13.18
N HIS A 163 -0.41 0.86 14.17
CA HIS A 163 0.07 2.24 14.14
C HIS A 163 1.04 2.50 12.98
N VAL A 164 1.86 1.53 12.61
CA VAL A 164 2.71 1.65 11.42
C VAL A 164 1.85 1.83 10.16
N PHE A 165 0.84 0.96 9.97
CA PHE A 165 -0.09 1.07 8.83
C PHE A 165 -0.86 2.40 8.84
N VAL A 166 -1.40 2.80 9.99
CA VAL A 166 -2.11 4.09 10.17
C VAL A 166 -1.21 5.28 9.83
N THR A 167 0.09 5.20 10.12
CA THR A 167 1.04 6.26 9.78
C THR A 167 1.17 6.44 8.26
N PHE A 168 1.25 5.35 7.50
CA PHE A 168 1.26 5.43 6.02
C PHE A 168 -0.02 6.07 5.50
N GLU A 169 -1.19 5.60 5.93
CA GLU A 169 -2.48 6.12 5.48
C GLU A 169 -2.67 7.60 5.86
N GLY A 170 -2.30 7.96 7.09
CA GLY A 170 -2.31 9.34 7.55
C GLY A 170 -1.36 10.24 6.75
N ALA A 171 -0.19 9.73 6.39
CA ALA A 171 0.78 10.46 5.57
C ALA A 171 0.24 10.69 4.14
N PHE A 172 -0.38 9.69 3.50
CA PHE A 172 -1.07 9.85 2.22
C PHE A 172 -2.15 10.93 2.28
N LEU A 173 -2.98 10.92 3.33
CA LEU A 173 -4.02 11.93 3.53
C LEU A 173 -3.43 13.34 3.66
N LEU A 174 -2.35 13.50 4.44
CA LEU A 174 -1.66 14.79 4.58
C LEU A 174 -1.05 15.26 3.27
N CYS A 175 -0.37 14.38 2.54
CA CYS A 175 0.19 14.70 1.23
C CYS A 175 -0.88 15.19 0.26
N ARG A 176 -2.01 14.50 0.21
CA ARG A 176 -3.13 14.86 -0.67
C ARG A 176 -3.79 16.19 -0.27
N SER A 177 -4.03 16.40 1.04
CA SER A 177 -4.73 17.60 1.52
C SER A 177 -3.90 18.87 1.41
N THR A 178 -2.58 18.75 1.56
CA THR A 178 -1.65 19.92 1.51
C THR A 178 -1.02 20.13 0.13
N GLY A 179 -1.10 19.13 -0.76
CA GLY A 179 -0.38 19.12 -2.04
C GLY A 179 1.13 18.92 -1.90
N SER A 180 1.63 18.54 -0.71
CA SER A 180 3.06 18.36 -0.43
C SER A 180 3.42 16.89 -0.20
N PRO A 181 4.22 16.25 -1.07
CA PRO A 181 4.68 14.87 -0.88
C PRO A 181 5.66 14.71 0.30
N ALA A 182 6.23 15.80 0.81
CA ALA A 182 7.19 15.78 1.91
C ALA A 182 6.63 15.21 3.22
N HIS A 183 5.32 15.19 3.40
CA HIS A 183 4.70 14.62 4.60
C HIS A 183 4.93 13.12 4.73
N MET A 184 5.00 12.36 3.63
CA MET A 184 5.29 10.93 3.70
C MET A 184 6.62 10.68 4.40
N ARG A 185 7.72 11.25 3.87
CA ARG A 185 9.05 11.13 4.49
C ARG A 185 9.07 11.64 5.94
N ALA A 186 8.44 12.78 6.21
CA ALA A 186 8.42 13.37 7.55
C ALA A 186 7.74 12.46 8.57
N GLN A 187 6.58 11.87 8.24
CA GLN A 187 5.82 11.01 9.15
C GLN A 187 6.52 9.65 9.36
N LEU A 188 7.08 9.06 8.31
CA LEU A 188 7.89 7.84 8.45
C LEU A 188 9.14 8.07 9.30
N GLY A 189 9.81 9.23 9.14
CA GLY A 189 10.93 9.60 10.00
C GLY A 189 10.53 9.82 11.46
N VAL A 190 9.32 10.35 11.75
CA VAL A 190 8.79 10.43 13.12
C VAL A 190 8.54 9.02 13.66
N LEU A 191 7.83 8.18 12.92
CA LEU A 191 7.55 6.80 13.31
C LEU A 191 8.84 6.03 13.63
N ARG A 192 9.84 6.11 12.75
CA ARG A 192 11.14 5.47 12.94
C ARG A 192 11.80 5.88 14.26
N ARG A 193 11.81 7.19 14.58
CA ARG A 193 12.39 7.68 15.83
C ARG A 193 11.60 7.24 17.07
N LEU A 194 10.27 7.18 16.98
CA LEU A 194 9.43 6.69 18.08
C LEU A 194 9.69 5.20 18.35
N LEU A 195 9.74 4.39 17.30
CA LEU A 195 10.06 2.96 17.44
C LEU A 195 11.50 2.74 17.96
N ALA A 196 12.47 3.48 17.47
CA ALA A 196 13.85 3.41 17.97
C ALA A 196 13.93 3.74 19.47
N ALA A 197 13.23 4.78 19.92
CA ALA A 197 13.16 5.15 21.34
C ALA A 197 12.45 4.08 22.19
N ALA A 198 11.35 3.50 21.69
CA ALA A 198 10.61 2.44 22.38
C ALA A 198 11.45 1.14 22.52
N LEU A 199 12.27 0.85 21.51
CA LEU A 199 13.13 -0.34 21.49
C LEU A 199 14.55 -0.10 22.07
N GLY A 200 14.86 1.12 22.52
CA GLY A 200 16.13 1.45 23.16
C GLY A 200 17.34 1.44 22.22
N VAL A 201 17.13 1.64 20.91
CA VAL A 201 18.19 1.64 19.88
C VAL A 201 18.36 3.01 19.22
N ALA A 202 19.48 3.20 18.54
CA ALA A 202 19.69 4.43 17.77
C ALA A 202 18.72 4.51 16.59
N ALA A 203 18.18 5.70 16.37
CA ALA A 203 17.37 6.02 15.20
C ALA A 203 18.25 6.38 13.98
N ALA A 204 19.44 5.78 13.89
CA ALA A 204 20.46 6.12 12.89
C ALA A 204 20.04 5.71 11.48
#